data_a30752694aea175fa674da6063dd9c6b
#
_entry.id   a30752694aea175fa674da6063dd9c6b
#
_cell.length_a   1.000
_cell.length_b   1.000
_cell.length_c   1.000
_cell.angle_alpha   90.00
_cell.angle_beta   90.00
_cell.angle_gamma   90.00
#
_symmetry.space_group_name_H-M   'P 1'
#
loop_
_entity.id
_entity.type
_entity.pdbx_description
1 polymer ?
#
loop_
_entity_poly.entity_id
_entity_poly.type
_entity_poly.pdbx_seq_one_letter_code
_entity_poly.pdbx_strand_id
1 'polypeptide(L)'
;MSKQHTPFRFETVGSFLRPDYLKKARLDFENGKITKEELTAVEDKAILDLVAKQKKAGIKAITDGEFRRATWHLDFMWGFNGVEHKKTENGVTFHGEQALIDDTWLSGEISVDSHPFVEHYKFVKALEDENTVAKQTIPAPAQFFQQFIIPANIETTRKFYSTDEELINDIANGYKKVIKDLYDAGCRNIQFDDCTWGVLVAEGSVNRYGEDADFKSISEKLLKVNNLAIEGKPDDLVINTHVCRGNYHSAYFSSGAYDPVAEKLFGEENVNAYYLEFDDERSGGFEPLKYVSGDKKVVLGLITTKSPVLEDKQTVINRIHEAAKYIPLDRLYLSPQCGFASCEIGNKLTEEEQWATLALVKEIAEEVWK
;
A
#
# COMPACT_ATOMS: atom_id res chain seq x y z
N MET A 1 1.47 -27.33 11.02
CA MET A 1 0.57 -26.64 10.05
C MET A 1 1.46 -25.81 9.15
N SER A 2 1.36 -25.94 7.82
CA SER A 2 2.08 -25.06 6.89
C SER A 2 1.59 -23.63 7.14
N LYS A 3 2.51 -22.69 7.42
CA LYS A 3 2.17 -21.27 7.55
C LYS A 3 1.56 -20.81 6.21
N GLN A 4 0.40 -20.17 6.27
CA GLN A 4 -0.24 -19.63 5.07
C GLN A 4 0.45 -18.31 4.71
N HIS A 5 0.72 -18.12 3.42
CA HIS A 5 1.39 -16.93 2.89
C HIS A 5 0.55 -16.28 1.79
N THR A 6 0.57 -14.94 1.79
CA THR A 6 -0.01 -14.14 0.71
C THR A 6 0.84 -14.26 -0.59
N PRO A 7 0.25 -14.06 -1.77
CA PRO A 7 -1.16 -13.81 -2.02
C PRO A 7 -2.01 -15.09 -2.03
N PHE A 8 -3.28 -14.96 -1.72
CA PHE A 8 -4.33 -15.93 -1.98
C PHE A 8 -5.03 -15.60 -3.30
N ARG A 9 -5.72 -16.58 -3.95
CA ARG A 9 -6.39 -16.36 -5.25
C ARG A 9 -7.38 -15.19 -5.24
N PHE A 10 -8.02 -14.96 -4.09
CA PHE A 10 -8.82 -13.80 -3.76
C PHE A 10 -8.08 -12.96 -2.73
N GLU A 11 -7.75 -11.72 -3.07
CA GLU A 11 -6.99 -10.80 -2.22
C GLU A 11 -7.64 -9.43 -2.09
N THR A 12 -7.19 -8.66 -1.09
CA THR A 12 -7.48 -7.24 -0.91
C THR A 12 -6.16 -6.48 -0.77
N VAL A 13 -6.14 -5.19 -1.14
CA VAL A 13 -4.95 -4.34 -0.92
C VAL A 13 -4.77 -4.05 0.57
N GLY A 14 -5.85 -3.73 1.31
CA GLY A 14 -5.74 -3.70 2.78
C GLY A 14 -6.58 -2.65 3.49
N SER A 15 -6.80 -1.47 2.88
CA SER A 15 -7.63 -0.44 3.49
C SER A 15 -9.12 -0.62 3.18
N PHE A 16 -9.97 -0.28 4.15
CA PHE A 16 -11.43 -0.38 4.09
C PHE A 16 -12.09 0.94 4.46
N LEU A 17 -13.34 1.15 4.02
CA LEU A 17 -14.14 2.32 4.40
C LEU A 17 -14.35 2.36 5.90
N ARG A 18 -14.01 3.52 6.53
CA ARG A 18 -14.20 3.72 7.96
C ARG A 18 -15.69 3.92 8.26
N PRO A 19 -16.23 3.25 9.29
CA PRO A 19 -17.58 3.51 9.74
C PRO A 19 -17.71 4.93 10.33
N ASP A 20 -18.88 5.54 10.20
CA ASP A 20 -19.11 6.94 10.59
C ASP A 20 -18.83 7.20 12.07
N TYR A 21 -19.10 6.23 12.96
CA TYR A 21 -18.81 6.38 14.38
C TYR A 21 -17.29 6.47 14.66
N LEU A 22 -16.45 5.82 13.84
CA LEU A 22 -14.98 5.92 13.94
C LEU A 22 -14.51 7.28 13.43
N LYS A 23 -15.01 7.75 12.27
CA LYS A 23 -14.71 9.10 11.75
C LYS A 23 -15.07 10.16 12.77
N LYS A 24 -16.25 10.03 13.40
CA LYS A 24 -16.68 10.94 14.47
C LYS A 24 -15.75 10.92 15.68
N ALA A 25 -15.33 9.74 16.13
CA ALA A 25 -14.42 9.61 17.28
C ALA A 25 -13.05 10.24 16.98
N ARG A 26 -12.50 10.07 15.76
CA ARG A 26 -11.26 10.73 15.34
C ARG A 26 -11.38 12.25 15.37
N LEU A 27 -12.47 12.80 14.83
CA LEU A 27 -12.76 14.23 14.88
C LEU A 27 -12.94 14.74 16.33
N ASP A 28 -13.62 13.98 17.19
CA ASP A 28 -13.80 14.33 18.59
C ASP A 28 -12.46 14.31 19.36
N PHE A 29 -11.55 13.38 19.04
CA PHE A 29 -10.19 13.36 19.57
C PHE A 29 -9.36 14.57 19.10
N GLU A 30 -9.38 14.89 17.81
CA GLU A 30 -8.71 16.07 17.26
C GLU A 30 -9.15 17.37 17.93
N ASN A 31 -10.44 17.45 18.27
CA ASN A 31 -11.04 18.60 18.96
C ASN A 31 -10.85 18.54 20.51
N GLY A 32 -10.10 17.56 21.02
CA GLY A 32 -9.85 17.41 22.46
C GLY A 32 -11.08 17.02 23.30
N LYS A 33 -12.13 16.45 22.68
CA LYS A 33 -13.37 16.05 23.37
C LYS A 33 -13.28 14.67 24.00
N ILE A 34 -12.43 13.80 23.47
CA ILE A 34 -12.15 12.46 23.99
C ILE A 34 -10.65 12.25 24.15
N THR A 35 -10.26 11.31 25.01
CA THR A 35 -8.86 10.95 25.25
C THR A 35 -8.34 9.99 24.17
N LYS A 36 -7.03 9.77 24.14
CA LYS A 36 -6.40 8.78 23.24
C LYS A 36 -6.88 7.36 23.56
N GLU A 37 -7.08 7.03 24.83
CA GLU A 37 -7.58 5.74 25.29
C GLU A 37 -9.03 5.50 24.81
N GLU A 38 -9.88 6.53 24.87
CA GLU A 38 -11.24 6.47 24.37
C GLU A 38 -11.27 6.29 22.84
N LEU A 39 -10.42 7.02 22.08
CA LEU A 39 -10.27 6.80 20.64
C LEU A 39 -9.81 5.36 20.36
N THR A 40 -8.78 4.88 21.06
CA THR A 40 -8.25 3.51 20.86
C THR A 40 -9.35 2.46 21.09
N ALA A 41 -10.20 2.63 22.10
CA ALA A 41 -11.31 1.71 22.33
C ALA A 41 -12.34 1.67 21.17
N VAL A 42 -12.58 2.83 20.52
CA VAL A 42 -13.44 2.91 19.34
C VAL A 42 -12.76 2.27 18.12
N GLU A 43 -11.45 2.51 17.92
CA GLU A 43 -10.64 1.88 16.87
C GLU A 43 -10.63 0.36 17.02
N ASP A 44 -10.39 -0.15 18.23
CA ASP A 44 -10.40 -1.59 18.55
C ASP A 44 -11.75 -2.23 18.18
N LYS A 45 -12.85 -1.60 18.60
CA LYS A 45 -14.19 -2.08 18.26
C LYS A 45 -14.41 -2.12 16.75
N ALA A 46 -14.01 -1.06 16.04
CA ALA A 46 -14.19 -0.98 14.59
C ALA A 46 -13.37 -2.06 13.85
N ILE A 47 -12.14 -2.33 14.31
CA ILE A 47 -11.29 -3.37 13.72
C ILE A 47 -11.84 -4.76 14.01
N LEU A 48 -12.34 -5.03 15.21
CA LEU A 48 -13.01 -6.31 15.54
C LEU A 48 -14.19 -6.56 14.60
N ASP A 49 -15.08 -5.57 14.43
CA ASP A 49 -16.23 -5.65 13.53
C ASP A 49 -15.79 -5.87 12.07
N LEU A 50 -14.74 -5.15 11.61
CA LEU A 50 -14.18 -5.29 10.26
C LEU A 50 -13.61 -6.69 10.03
N VAL A 51 -12.79 -7.20 10.95
CA VAL A 51 -12.15 -8.52 10.81
C VAL A 51 -13.21 -9.62 10.76
N ALA A 52 -14.27 -9.52 11.56
CA ALA A 52 -15.39 -10.45 11.48
C ALA A 52 -16.07 -10.43 10.09
N LYS A 53 -16.26 -9.24 9.50
CA LYS A 53 -16.78 -9.09 8.12
C LYS A 53 -15.82 -9.63 7.07
N GLN A 54 -14.51 -9.39 7.19
CA GLN A 54 -13.49 -9.95 6.30
C GLN A 54 -13.54 -11.49 6.28
N LYS A 55 -13.57 -12.12 7.44
CA LYS A 55 -13.70 -13.58 7.59
C LYS A 55 -14.98 -14.10 6.96
N LYS A 56 -16.12 -13.45 7.22
CA LYS A 56 -17.42 -13.82 6.64
C LYS A 56 -17.41 -13.73 5.12
N ALA A 57 -16.71 -12.74 4.54
CA ALA A 57 -16.52 -12.59 3.10
C ALA A 57 -15.57 -13.65 2.50
N GLY A 58 -14.84 -14.40 3.34
CA GLY A 58 -13.88 -15.42 2.92
C GLY A 58 -12.47 -14.87 2.62
N ILE A 59 -12.17 -13.67 3.08
CA ILE A 59 -10.82 -13.08 3.00
C ILE A 59 -9.91 -13.85 3.93
N LYS A 60 -8.79 -14.34 3.40
CA LYS A 60 -7.81 -15.12 4.16
C LYS A 60 -6.69 -14.25 4.75
N ALA A 61 -6.30 -13.18 4.06
CA ALA A 61 -5.34 -12.20 4.56
C ALA A 61 -6.08 -11.03 5.22
N ILE A 62 -6.28 -11.12 6.55
CA ILE A 62 -7.00 -10.09 7.31
C ILE A 62 -6.09 -8.90 7.63
N THR A 63 -6.66 -7.70 7.61
CA THR A 63 -5.98 -6.44 7.97
C THR A 63 -6.80 -5.65 8.99
N ASP A 64 -6.18 -4.63 9.61
CA ASP A 64 -6.88 -3.64 10.43
C ASP A 64 -7.73 -2.63 9.62
N GLY A 65 -7.73 -2.76 8.29
CA GLY A 65 -8.41 -1.82 7.38
C GLY A 65 -7.79 -0.44 7.35
N GLU A 66 -6.62 -0.26 7.99
CA GLU A 66 -5.95 1.04 8.21
C GLU A 66 -6.76 2.00 9.08
N PHE A 67 -7.63 1.47 9.95
CA PHE A 67 -8.58 2.26 10.73
C PHE A 67 -7.92 3.17 11.79
N ARG A 68 -6.65 2.92 12.12
CA ARG A 68 -5.86 3.76 13.04
C ARG A 68 -5.11 4.89 12.33
N ARG A 69 -5.17 4.97 10.99
CA ARG A 69 -4.41 5.92 10.16
C ARG A 69 -5.31 7.02 9.59
N ALA A 70 -4.79 8.24 9.55
CA ALA A 70 -5.36 9.33 8.76
C ALA A 70 -4.99 9.16 7.28
N THR A 71 -3.73 8.78 7.01
CA THR A 71 -3.20 8.50 5.68
C THR A 71 -2.44 7.18 5.66
N TRP A 72 -2.45 6.50 4.53
CA TRP A 72 -1.81 5.18 4.36
C TRP A 72 -0.29 5.20 4.62
N HIS A 73 0.40 6.33 4.39
CA HIS A 73 1.87 6.42 4.39
C HIS A 73 2.44 7.32 5.49
N LEU A 74 1.89 8.53 5.73
CA LEU A 74 2.49 9.50 6.65
C LEU A 74 2.43 9.02 8.09
N ASP A 75 1.33 8.42 8.51
CA ASP A 75 1.20 7.87 9.87
C ASP A 75 2.30 6.85 10.22
N PHE A 76 2.79 6.11 9.22
CA PHE A 76 3.96 5.24 9.39
C PHE A 76 5.25 6.07 9.54
N MET A 77 5.45 7.07 8.69
CA MET A 77 6.66 7.89 8.73
C MET A 77 6.81 8.64 10.06
N TRP A 78 5.69 9.09 10.65
CA TRP A 78 5.67 9.77 11.96
C TRP A 78 6.04 8.87 13.14
N GLY A 79 6.10 7.58 12.96
CA GLY A 79 6.62 6.62 13.93
C GLY A 79 8.15 6.59 14.03
N PHE A 80 8.86 7.35 13.18
CA PHE A 80 10.32 7.44 13.19
C PHE A 80 10.79 8.71 13.90
N ASN A 81 11.90 8.60 14.64
CA ASN A 81 12.62 9.77 15.15
C ASN A 81 13.15 10.59 13.97
N GLY A 82 13.23 11.89 14.13
CA GLY A 82 13.71 12.81 13.09
C GLY A 82 12.66 13.19 12.04
N VAL A 83 11.43 12.71 12.15
CA VAL A 83 10.32 13.08 11.28
C VAL A 83 9.30 13.91 12.04
N GLU A 84 8.96 15.08 11.50
CA GLU A 84 7.98 16.01 12.06
C GLU A 84 6.87 16.28 11.07
N HIS A 85 5.70 16.70 11.56
CA HIS A 85 4.56 17.04 10.73
C HIS A 85 3.68 18.14 11.33
N LYS A 86 2.88 18.76 10.49
CA LYS A 86 1.81 19.67 10.91
C LYS A 86 0.66 19.64 9.88
N LYS A 87 -0.53 20.03 10.30
CA LYS A 87 -1.66 20.20 9.39
C LYS A 87 -1.31 21.23 8.31
N THR A 88 -1.55 20.87 7.04
CA THR A 88 -1.34 21.75 5.90
C THR A 88 -2.57 22.62 5.64
N GLU A 89 -2.32 23.83 5.10
CA GLU A 89 -3.35 24.67 4.49
C GLU A 89 -3.41 24.49 2.96
N ASN A 90 -2.36 23.85 2.39
CA ASN A 90 -2.21 23.61 0.95
C ASN A 90 -2.30 22.11 0.69
N GLY A 91 -3.20 21.72 -0.22
CA GLY A 91 -3.38 20.30 -0.54
C GLY A 91 -2.59 19.82 -1.74
N VAL A 92 -2.54 18.51 -1.92
CA VAL A 92 -2.08 17.82 -3.12
C VAL A 92 -3.26 17.60 -4.05
N THR A 93 -3.14 17.99 -5.33
CA THR A 93 -4.21 17.83 -6.30
C THR A 93 -4.19 16.43 -6.90
N PHE A 94 -5.28 15.68 -6.69
CA PHE A 94 -5.63 14.49 -7.43
C PHE A 94 -6.53 14.87 -8.62
N HIS A 95 -6.85 13.94 -9.48
CA HIS A 95 -7.69 14.21 -10.65
C HIS A 95 -9.12 14.65 -10.23
N GLY A 96 -9.32 15.97 -10.12
CA GLY A 96 -10.59 16.59 -9.71
C GLY A 96 -10.83 16.70 -8.20
N GLU A 97 -9.90 16.29 -7.35
CA GLU A 97 -10.00 16.35 -5.89
C GLU A 97 -8.75 16.98 -5.27
N GLN A 98 -8.91 17.70 -4.18
CA GLN A 98 -7.80 18.28 -3.42
C GLN A 98 -7.66 17.55 -2.07
N ALA A 99 -6.53 16.87 -1.87
CA ALA A 99 -6.22 16.17 -0.64
C ALA A 99 -5.44 17.08 0.32
N LEU A 100 -6.02 17.41 1.46
CA LEU A 100 -5.33 18.09 2.56
C LEU A 100 -4.55 17.03 3.34
N ILE A 101 -3.28 16.82 2.96
CA ILE A 101 -2.37 15.87 3.57
C ILE A 101 -1.35 16.66 4.36
N ASP A 102 -1.07 16.26 5.61
CA ASP A 102 -0.16 16.97 6.51
C ASP A 102 1.23 17.19 5.88
N ASP A 103 1.77 18.40 6.04
CA ASP A 103 3.16 18.67 5.71
C ASP A 103 4.06 17.82 6.60
N THR A 104 5.01 17.11 5.99
CA THR A 104 5.93 16.21 6.69
C THR A 104 7.35 16.46 6.23
N TRP A 105 8.27 16.69 7.18
CA TRP A 105 9.67 17.04 6.91
C TRP A 105 10.62 16.41 7.92
N LEU A 106 11.93 16.44 7.65
CA LEU A 106 12.96 16.02 8.58
C LEU A 106 13.34 17.13 9.55
N SER A 107 13.40 16.79 10.84
CA SER A 107 13.93 17.62 11.94
C SER A 107 15.22 17.05 12.54
N GLY A 108 15.67 15.88 12.07
CA GLY A 108 16.87 15.18 12.51
C GLY A 108 17.20 14.01 11.60
N GLU A 109 18.23 13.24 11.95
CA GLU A 109 18.54 11.96 11.30
C GLU A 109 17.44 10.93 11.63
N ILE A 110 17.12 10.07 10.66
CA ILE A 110 16.08 9.07 10.77
C ILE A 110 16.56 7.89 11.61
N SER A 111 15.78 7.54 12.64
CA SER A 111 15.99 6.33 13.42
C SER A 111 14.67 5.80 14.00
N VAL A 112 14.67 4.59 14.53
CA VAL A 112 13.48 4.01 15.16
C VAL A 112 13.90 3.07 16.31
N ASP A 113 13.36 3.30 17.49
CA ASP A 113 13.54 2.42 18.64
C ASP A 113 12.42 1.39 18.74
N SER A 114 11.18 1.86 18.66
CA SER A 114 9.95 1.06 18.60
C SER A 114 8.94 1.74 17.68
N HIS A 115 8.21 0.97 16.90
CA HIS A 115 7.24 1.52 15.95
C HIS A 115 5.80 1.15 16.34
N PRO A 116 4.84 2.10 16.39
CA PRO A 116 3.46 1.82 16.82
C PRO A 116 2.75 0.76 16.00
N PHE A 117 3.10 0.58 14.73
CA PHE A 117 2.48 -0.43 13.87
C PHE A 117 2.77 -1.87 14.32
N VAL A 118 3.78 -2.10 15.16
CA VAL A 118 4.01 -3.42 15.77
C VAL A 118 2.87 -3.78 16.74
N GLU A 119 2.42 -2.83 17.56
CA GLU A 119 1.28 -3.05 18.46
C GLU A 119 -0.05 -3.15 17.66
N HIS A 120 -0.20 -2.34 16.60
CA HIS A 120 -1.36 -2.47 15.68
C HIS A 120 -1.41 -3.86 15.04
N TYR A 121 -0.27 -4.38 14.60
CA TYR A 121 -0.15 -5.74 14.07
C TYR A 121 -0.52 -6.81 15.10
N LYS A 122 0.02 -6.73 16.33
CA LYS A 122 -0.29 -7.70 17.40
C LYS A 122 -1.79 -7.79 17.67
N PHE A 123 -2.50 -6.68 17.59
CA PHE A 123 -3.95 -6.67 17.76
C PHE A 123 -4.66 -7.51 16.67
N VAL A 124 -4.31 -7.31 15.39
CA VAL A 124 -4.88 -8.10 14.29
C VAL A 124 -4.42 -9.56 14.35
N LYS A 125 -3.15 -9.79 14.72
CA LYS A 125 -2.60 -11.14 14.89
C LYS A 125 -3.38 -11.98 15.90
N ALA A 126 -3.84 -11.38 16.97
CA ALA A 126 -4.65 -12.05 17.98
C ALA A 126 -6.05 -12.48 17.46
N LEU A 127 -6.46 -11.95 16.31
CA LEU A 127 -7.75 -12.27 15.66
C LEU A 127 -7.62 -13.35 14.57
N GLU A 128 -6.42 -13.87 14.30
CA GLU A 128 -6.25 -15.00 13.37
C GLU A 128 -7.00 -16.24 13.84
N ASP A 129 -7.33 -17.09 12.90
CA ASP A 129 -7.83 -18.42 13.12
C ASP A 129 -7.14 -19.43 12.19
N GLU A 130 -7.66 -20.67 12.14
CA GLU A 130 -7.09 -21.73 11.29
C GLU A 130 -7.15 -21.44 9.78
N ASN A 131 -8.02 -20.51 9.36
CA ASN A 131 -8.27 -20.18 7.95
C ASN A 131 -7.72 -18.83 7.53
N THR A 132 -7.22 -18.02 8.47
CA THR A 132 -6.82 -16.64 8.21
C THR A 132 -5.42 -16.33 8.75
N VAL A 133 -4.75 -15.39 8.10
CA VAL A 133 -3.46 -14.82 8.52
C VAL A 133 -3.54 -13.31 8.54
N ALA A 134 -2.86 -12.67 9.49
CA ALA A 134 -2.73 -11.23 9.51
C ALA A 134 -1.71 -10.76 8.47
N LYS A 135 -2.08 -9.75 7.70
CA LYS A 135 -1.22 -9.02 6.76
C LYS A 135 -1.01 -7.61 7.29
N GLN A 136 0.25 -7.18 7.39
CA GLN A 136 0.59 -5.80 7.73
C GLN A 136 0.91 -5.01 6.48
N THR A 137 0.19 -3.92 6.25
CA THR A 137 0.48 -2.94 5.19
C THR A 137 1.33 -1.81 5.76
N ILE A 138 2.39 -1.42 5.05
CA ILE A 138 3.25 -0.26 5.36
C ILE A 138 3.65 0.41 4.05
N PRO A 139 3.92 1.73 4.03
CA PRO A 139 4.46 2.34 2.82
C PRO A 139 5.80 1.70 2.44
N ALA A 140 6.10 1.65 1.15
CA ALA A 140 7.40 1.17 0.68
C ALA A 140 8.54 2.10 1.17
N PRO A 141 9.76 1.57 1.37
CA PRO A 141 10.93 2.41 1.64
C PRO A 141 11.16 3.48 0.58
N ALA A 142 10.88 3.18 -0.69
CA ALA A 142 10.92 4.14 -1.79
C ALA A 142 9.95 5.30 -1.60
N GLN A 143 8.75 5.04 -1.07
CA GLN A 143 7.76 6.07 -0.75
C GLN A 143 8.27 6.99 0.38
N PHE A 144 8.94 6.43 1.37
CA PHE A 144 9.57 7.18 2.45
C PHE A 144 10.71 8.06 1.90
N PHE A 145 11.60 7.49 1.09
CA PHE A 145 12.69 8.22 0.43
C PHE A 145 12.16 9.36 -0.46
N GLN A 146 11.14 9.10 -1.29
CA GLN A 146 10.51 10.10 -2.15
C GLN A 146 10.02 11.31 -1.35
N GLN A 147 9.38 11.09 -0.18
CA GLN A 147 8.83 12.16 0.64
C GLN A 147 9.88 13.24 0.98
N PHE A 148 11.14 12.86 1.17
CA PHE A 148 12.19 13.77 1.62
C PHE A 148 13.12 14.29 0.52
N ILE A 149 13.02 13.75 -0.70
CA ILE A 149 13.80 14.26 -1.84
C ILE A 149 13.02 15.15 -2.80
N ILE A 150 11.69 15.27 -2.62
CA ILE A 150 10.90 16.20 -3.44
C ILE A 150 11.32 17.65 -3.20
N PRO A 151 11.10 18.57 -4.19
CA PRO A 151 11.52 19.98 -4.08
C PRO A 151 11.05 20.69 -2.80
N ALA A 152 9.87 20.35 -2.28
CA ALA A 152 9.35 20.96 -1.06
C ALA A 152 10.16 20.62 0.20
N ASN A 153 10.86 19.49 0.24
CA ASN A 153 11.54 18.97 1.42
C ASN A 153 13.06 18.89 1.29
N ILE A 154 13.60 18.92 0.07
CA ILE A 154 15.01 18.64 -0.18
C ILE A 154 15.96 19.56 0.58
N GLU A 155 15.66 20.87 0.68
CA GLU A 155 16.51 21.82 1.41
C GLU A 155 16.59 21.49 2.91
N THR A 156 15.46 21.04 3.50
CA THR A 156 15.42 20.64 4.91
C THR A 156 16.16 19.32 5.10
N THR A 157 15.97 18.37 4.20
CA THR A 157 16.66 17.08 4.20
C THR A 157 18.16 17.24 4.12
N ARG A 158 18.68 18.16 3.28
CA ARG A 158 20.12 18.42 3.13
C ARG A 158 20.80 19.03 4.37
N LYS A 159 20.04 19.44 5.39
CA LYS A 159 20.62 19.85 6.67
C LYS A 159 21.11 18.65 7.51
N PHE A 160 20.57 17.46 7.26
CA PHE A 160 20.86 16.24 8.01
C PHE A 160 21.58 15.19 7.14
N TYR A 161 21.29 15.16 5.85
CA TYR A 161 21.83 14.20 4.88
C TYR A 161 22.49 14.94 3.71
N SER A 162 23.81 14.88 3.63
CA SER A 162 24.56 15.52 2.54
C SER A 162 24.36 14.82 1.19
N THR A 163 24.08 13.54 1.23
CA THR A 163 23.86 12.68 0.05
C THR A 163 22.58 11.87 0.15
N ASP A 164 22.05 11.44 -1.01
CA ASP A 164 20.92 10.49 -1.05
C ASP A 164 21.32 9.12 -0.51
N GLU A 165 22.58 8.74 -0.61
CA GLU A 165 23.10 7.47 -0.12
C GLU A 165 22.99 7.35 1.40
N GLU A 166 23.34 8.41 2.13
CA GLU A 166 23.18 8.47 3.59
C GLU A 166 21.71 8.32 3.99
N LEU A 167 20.81 9.06 3.33
CA LEU A 167 19.37 8.98 3.57
C LEU A 167 18.81 7.57 3.27
N ILE A 168 19.20 6.98 2.14
CA ILE A 168 18.79 5.62 1.74
C ILE A 168 19.20 4.59 2.80
N ASN A 169 20.44 4.68 3.32
CA ASN A 169 20.95 3.75 4.31
C ASN A 169 20.17 3.83 5.63
N ASP A 170 19.86 5.04 6.12
CA ASP A 170 19.13 5.21 7.37
C ASP A 170 17.66 4.78 7.23
N ILE A 171 17.01 5.09 6.11
CA ILE A 171 15.67 4.57 5.81
C ILE A 171 15.70 3.04 5.80
N ALA A 172 16.62 2.43 5.05
CA ALA A 172 16.70 0.97 4.95
C ALA A 172 16.96 0.32 6.32
N ASN A 173 17.84 0.88 7.14
CA ASN A 173 18.12 0.39 8.50
C ASN A 173 16.90 0.50 9.41
N GLY A 174 16.18 1.61 9.35
CA GLY A 174 14.92 1.80 10.08
C GLY A 174 13.87 0.77 9.68
N TYR A 175 13.68 0.54 8.38
CA TYR A 175 12.77 -0.50 7.88
C TYR A 175 13.20 -1.91 8.31
N LYS A 176 14.50 -2.27 8.23
CA LYS A 176 15.01 -3.55 8.74
C LYS A 176 14.63 -3.76 10.21
N LYS A 177 14.74 -2.70 11.04
CA LYS A 177 14.34 -2.76 12.45
C LYS A 177 12.84 -3.01 12.61
N VAL A 178 11.98 -2.24 11.90
CA VAL A 178 10.51 -2.40 11.98
C VAL A 178 10.09 -3.77 11.45
N ILE A 179 10.66 -4.22 10.33
CA ILE A 179 10.38 -5.56 9.75
C ILE A 179 10.78 -6.67 10.75
N LYS A 180 11.94 -6.52 11.41
CA LYS A 180 12.38 -7.45 12.45
C LYS A 180 11.41 -7.49 13.63
N ASP A 181 10.99 -6.34 14.13
CA ASP A 181 10.06 -6.27 15.26
C ASP A 181 8.68 -6.86 14.91
N LEU A 182 8.18 -6.62 13.70
CA LEU A 182 6.98 -7.28 13.16
C LEU A 182 7.17 -8.80 13.08
N TYR A 183 8.31 -9.25 12.57
CA TYR A 183 8.62 -10.68 12.48
C TYR A 183 8.67 -11.34 13.86
N ASP A 184 9.32 -10.71 14.83
CA ASP A 184 9.40 -11.17 16.22
C ASP A 184 8.01 -11.19 16.89
N ALA A 185 7.11 -10.27 16.51
CA ALA A 185 5.70 -10.27 16.90
C ALA A 185 4.86 -11.36 16.19
N GLY A 186 5.47 -12.17 15.34
CA GLY A 186 4.84 -13.28 14.62
C GLY A 186 4.35 -12.95 13.22
N CYS A 187 4.66 -11.77 12.66
CA CYS A 187 4.31 -11.40 11.30
C CYS A 187 5.04 -12.28 10.27
N ARG A 188 4.31 -12.74 9.27
CA ARG A 188 4.84 -13.52 8.15
C ARG A 188 4.39 -13.00 6.79
N ASN A 189 3.55 -11.96 6.79
CA ASN A 189 2.99 -11.35 5.59
C ASN A 189 3.02 -9.83 5.72
N ILE A 190 3.93 -9.18 5.01
CA ILE A 190 4.04 -7.73 4.91
C ILE A 190 3.71 -7.32 3.47
N GLN A 191 2.98 -6.23 3.30
CA GLN A 191 2.77 -5.59 2.03
C GLN A 191 3.34 -4.17 2.06
N PHE A 192 4.24 -3.87 1.15
CA PHE A 192 4.64 -2.51 0.84
C PHE A 192 3.58 -1.86 -0.07
N ASP A 193 3.24 -0.61 0.23
CA ASP A 193 2.41 0.21 -0.64
C ASP A 193 3.29 1.29 -1.28
N ASP A 194 3.41 1.26 -2.61
CA ASP A 194 4.37 2.05 -3.37
C ASP A 194 3.70 2.82 -4.51
N CYS A 195 3.58 4.14 -4.35
CA CYS A 195 3.12 5.03 -5.42
C CYS A 195 4.26 5.57 -6.29
N THR A 196 5.53 5.34 -5.92
CA THR A 196 6.68 5.99 -6.57
C THR A 196 6.82 5.60 -8.03
N TRP A 197 6.63 4.33 -8.35
CA TRP A 197 6.66 3.82 -9.72
C TRP A 197 5.52 4.37 -10.59
N GLY A 198 4.32 4.52 -10.00
CA GLY A 198 3.19 5.16 -10.67
C GLY A 198 3.46 6.63 -11.01
N VAL A 199 4.18 7.35 -10.14
CA VAL A 199 4.62 8.73 -10.39
C VAL A 199 5.66 8.79 -11.51
N LEU A 200 6.61 7.85 -11.56
CA LEU A 200 7.64 7.81 -12.61
C LEU A 200 7.07 7.57 -14.00
N VAL A 201 6.01 6.78 -14.15
CA VAL A 201 5.39 6.49 -15.45
C VAL A 201 4.30 7.48 -15.84
N ALA A 202 4.03 8.50 -15.02
CA ALA A 202 2.95 9.46 -15.26
C ALA A 202 3.17 10.25 -16.56
N GLU A 203 2.22 10.12 -17.48
CA GLU A 203 2.19 10.91 -18.71
C GLU A 203 1.84 12.38 -18.43
N GLY A 204 2.52 13.30 -19.14
CA GLY A 204 2.31 14.74 -18.98
C GLY A 204 2.74 15.31 -17.64
N SER A 205 3.42 14.52 -16.91
CA SER A 205 4.14 14.62 -15.66
C SER A 205 3.88 15.79 -14.75
N VAL A 206 3.34 15.41 -13.68
CA VAL A 206 3.77 15.97 -12.41
C VAL A 206 5.22 15.51 -12.19
N ASN A 207 6.22 16.23 -12.69
CA ASN A 207 7.61 15.96 -12.34
C ASN A 207 7.80 16.26 -10.85
N ARG A 208 7.43 15.30 -10.03
CA ARG A 208 7.44 15.41 -8.57
C ARG A 208 8.85 15.58 -8.02
N TYR A 209 9.85 15.26 -8.83
CA TYR A 209 11.26 15.34 -8.47
C TYR A 209 11.98 16.62 -8.97
N GLY A 210 11.27 17.50 -9.71
CA GLY A 210 11.81 18.71 -10.32
C GLY A 210 12.06 18.57 -11.83
N GLU A 211 12.18 19.70 -12.53
CA GLU A 211 12.28 19.75 -14.00
C GLU A 211 13.51 19.04 -14.56
N ASP A 212 14.61 19.00 -13.80
CA ASP A 212 15.90 18.40 -14.20
C ASP A 212 16.08 16.97 -13.67
N ALA A 213 15.01 16.32 -13.21
CA ALA A 213 15.10 15.01 -12.59
C ALA A 213 15.52 13.92 -13.59
N ASP A 214 16.61 13.20 -13.27
CA ASP A 214 17.08 12.05 -14.03
C ASP A 214 16.25 10.80 -13.66
N PHE A 215 15.32 10.42 -14.55
CA PHE A 215 14.46 9.25 -14.41
C PHE A 215 15.24 7.97 -14.08
N LYS A 216 16.37 7.74 -14.76
CA LYS A 216 17.20 6.55 -14.54
C LYS A 216 17.79 6.55 -13.14
N SER A 217 18.42 7.64 -12.75
CA SER A 217 19.03 7.79 -11.42
C SER A 217 17.98 7.63 -10.31
N ILE A 218 16.79 8.22 -10.48
CA ILE A 218 15.70 8.10 -9.49
C ILE A 218 15.24 6.65 -9.39
N SER A 219 14.93 5.99 -10.50
CA SER A 219 14.48 4.60 -10.50
C SER A 219 15.49 3.64 -9.84
N GLU A 220 16.78 3.88 -10.03
CA GLU A 220 17.86 3.13 -9.38
C GLU A 220 17.87 3.32 -7.86
N LYS A 221 17.62 4.53 -7.37
CA LYS A 221 17.57 4.84 -5.94
C LYS A 221 16.31 4.26 -5.29
N LEU A 222 15.14 4.33 -5.95
CA LEU A 222 13.90 3.74 -5.46
C LEU A 222 14.04 2.22 -5.32
N LEU A 223 14.55 1.55 -6.35
CA LEU A 223 14.81 0.12 -6.30
C LEU A 223 15.82 -0.24 -5.20
N LYS A 224 16.90 0.53 -5.10
CA LYS A 224 17.96 0.31 -4.11
C LYS A 224 17.43 0.37 -2.68
N VAL A 225 16.67 1.40 -2.32
CA VAL A 225 16.17 1.53 -0.95
C VAL A 225 15.16 0.42 -0.61
N ASN A 226 14.29 0.02 -1.55
CA ASN A 226 13.36 -1.10 -1.36
C ASN A 226 14.14 -2.40 -1.12
N ASN A 227 15.11 -2.73 -1.96
CA ASN A 227 15.88 -3.96 -1.85
C ASN A 227 16.76 -4.00 -0.58
N LEU A 228 17.42 -2.88 -0.23
CA LEU A 228 18.22 -2.79 1.00
C LEU A 228 17.38 -3.01 2.25
N ALA A 229 16.17 -2.48 2.30
CA ALA A 229 15.28 -2.59 3.45
C ALA A 229 14.86 -4.04 3.77
N ILE A 230 14.82 -4.90 2.76
CA ILE A 230 14.40 -6.31 2.89
C ILE A 230 15.57 -7.29 2.81
N GLU A 231 16.78 -6.79 2.60
CA GLU A 231 17.99 -7.63 2.55
C GLU A 231 18.21 -8.36 3.87
N GLY A 232 18.40 -9.68 3.78
CA GLY A 232 18.60 -10.55 4.96
C GLY A 232 17.32 -10.86 5.75
N LYS A 233 16.14 -10.57 5.21
CA LYS A 233 14.88 -11.00 5.82
C LYS A 233 14.81 -12.52 5.97
N PRO A 234 14.12 -13.05 6.99
CA PRO A 234 13.90 -14.49 7.12
C PRO A 234 13.18 -15.09 5.90
N ASP A 235 13.55 -16.33 5.52
CA ASP A 235 12.99 -17.02 4.36
C ASP A 235 11.48 -17.27 4.46
N ASP A 236 10.95 -17.42 5.69
CA ASP A 236 9.52 -17.62 5.95
C ASP A 236 8.75 -16.31 6.12
N LEU A 237 9.36 -15.16 5.84
CA LEU A 237 8.70 -13.86 5.75
C LEU A 237 8.42 -13.51 4.29
N VAL A 238 7.15 -13.39 3.95
CA VAL A 238 6.71 -12.90 2.64
C VAL A 238 6.59 -11.38 2.69
N ILE A 239 7.21 -10.70 1.73
CA ILE A 239 7.06 -9.28 1.48
C ILE A 239 6.58 -9.09 0.05
N ASN A 240 5.39 -8.53 -0.11
CA ASN A 240 4.79 -8.19 -1.39
C ASN A 240 4.81 -6.66 -1.57
N THR A 241 4.63 -6.16 -2.78
CA THR A 241 4.48 -4.73 -3.03
C THR A 241 3.21 -4.44 -3.84
N HIS A 242 2.48 -3.39 -3.45
CA HIS A 242 1.38 -2.84 -4.21
C HIS A 242 1.84 -1.58 -4.93
N VAL A 243 1.79 -1.59 -6.26
CA VAL A 243 2.16 -0.44 -7.09
C VAL A 243 0.92 0.38 -7.40
N CYS A 244 0.77 1.47 -6.66
CA CYS A 244 -0.41 2.34 -6.70
C CYS A 244 -0.24 3.51 -7.69
N ARG A 245 -1.36 3.99 -8.23
CA ARG A 245 -1.43 5.20 -9.07
C ARG A 245 -2.16 6.34 -8.39
N GLY A 246 -2.32 6.24 -7.09
CA GLY A 246 -3.09 7.17 -6.26
C GLY A 246 -4.55 6.77 -6.11
N ASN A 247 -5.05 6.94 -4.89
CA ASN A 247 -6.43 6.64 -4.54
C ASN A 247 -6.88 7.58 -3.42
N TYR A 248 -7.53 8.69 -3.80
CA TYR A 248 -8.06 9.66 -2.87
C TYR A 248 -9.48 10.05 -3.27
N HIS A 249 -10.47 9.74 -2.41
CA HIS A 249 -11.88 10.08 -2.60
C HIS A 249 -12.39 9.72 -4.00
N SER A 250 -12.09 8.51 -4.47
CA SER A 250 -12.37 7.96 -5.80
C SER A 250 -11.59 8.60 -6.97
N ALA A 251 -10.61 9.47 -6.69
CA ALA A 251 -9.75 10.05 -7.71
C ALA A 251 -8.38 9.37 -7.74
N TYR A 252 -7.79 9.26 -8.93
CA TYR A 252 -6.41 8.82 -9.11
C TYR A 252 -5.44 10.00 -9.20
N PHE A 253 -4.15 9.76 -9.03
CA PHE A 253 -3.11 10.78 -9.12
C PHE A 253 -2.35 10.71 -10.45
N SER A 254 -1.99 9.51 -10.91
CA SER A 254 -1.15 9.30 -12.09
C SER A 254 -1.75 8.31 -13.08
N SER A 255 -1.35 8.46 -14.35
CA SER A 255 -1.70 7.62 -15.49
C SER A 255 -0.43 7.33 -16.29
N GLY A 256 -0.30 6.13 -16.84
CA GLY A 256 0.85 5.69 -17.64
C GLY A 256 1.02 4.17 -17.59
N ALA A 257 1.48 3.56 -18.69
CA ALA A 257 1.77 2.13 -18.74
C ALA A 257 2.99 1.75 -17.88
N TYR A 258 3.10 0.47 -17.50
CA TYR A 258 4.27 -0.03 -16.75
C TYR A 258 5.53 -0.17 -17.60
N ASP A 259 5.42 -0.11 -18.94
CA ASP A 259 6.53 -0.37 -19.88
C ASP A 259 7.85 0.32 -19.53
N PRO A 260 7.88 1.63 -19.18
CA PRO A 260 9.15 2.33 -18.90
C PRO A 260 9.90 1.82 -17.67
N VAL A 261 9.22 1.17 -16.73
CA VAL A 261 9.79 0.72 -15.45
C VAL A 261 9.81 -0.80 -15.31
N ALA A 262 9.17 -1.53 -16.22
CA ALA A 262 8.87 -2.95 -16.07
C ALA A 262 10.12 -3.82 -15.88
N GLU A 263 11.14 -3.61 -16.69
CA GLU A 263 12.38 -4.41 -16.63
C GLU A 263 13.06 -4.25 -15.25
N LYS A 264 13.16 -3.01 -14.75
CA LYS A 264 13.75 -2.71 -13.46
C LYS A 264 12.83 -3.17 -12.31
N LEU A 265 11.59 -2.72 -12.28
CA LEU A 265 10.65 -3.04 -11.22
C LEU A 265 10.41 -4.55 -11.11
N PHE A 266 9.95 -5.19 -12.19
CA PHE A 266 9.54 -6.59 -12.14
C PHE A 266 10.73 -7.56 -12.21
N GLY A 267 11.83 -7.16 -12.84
CA GLY A 267 13.04 -7.96 -12.96
C GLY A 267 13.91 -7.95 -11.72
N GLU A 268 14.07 -6.79 -11.07
CA GLU A 268 15.13 -6.57 -10.10
C GLU A 268 14.65 -6.35 -8.65
N GLU A 269 13.39 -5.99 -8.39
CA GLU A 269 12.90 -5.81 -7.02
C GLU A 269 12.73 -7.18 -6.32
N ASN A 270 13.23 -7.31 -5.09
CA ASN A 270 13.33 -8.59 -4.37
C ASN A 270 12.08 -8.95 -3.55
N VAL A 271 10.89 -8.58 -4.02
CA VAL A 271 9.61 -8.93 -3.41
C VAL A 271 9.09 -10.29 -3.89
N ASN A 272 8.11 -10.85 -3.16
CA ASN A 272 7.51 -12.14 -3.47
C ASN A 272 6.34 -12.03 -4.47
N ALA A 273 5.61 -10.90 -4.45
CA ALA A 273 4.50 -10.66 -5.37
C ALA A 273 4.27 -9.16 -5.59
N TYR A 274 3.68 -8.85 -6.74
CA TYR A 274 3.22 -7.52 -7.12
C TYR A 274 1.70 -7.46 -7.14
N TYR A 275 1.09 -6.45 -6.49
CA TYR A 275 -0.31 -6.09 -6.62
C TYR A 275 -0.38 -4.88 -7.57
N LEU A 276 -0.91 -5.08 -8.78
CA LEU A 276 -0.82 -4.11 -9.86
C LEU A 276 -2.19 -3.59 -10.27
N GLU A 277 -2.34 -2.27 -10.43
CA GLU A 277 -3.54 -1.66 -10.96
C GLU A 277 -3.66 -1.91 -12.46
N PHE A 278 -4.77 -2.53 -12.86
CA PHE A 278 -5.17 -2.79 -14.25
C PHE A 278 -6.69 -2.66 -14.42
N ASP A 279 -7.36 -1.85 -13.61
CA ASP A 279 -8.83 -1.68 -13.64
C ASP A 279 -9.33 -0.98 -14.89
N ASP A 280 -8.52 -0.13 -15.52
CA ASP A 280 -8.85 0.57 -16.75
C ASP A 280 -7.62 0.75 -17.68
N GLU A 281 -7.81 1.50 -18.77
CA GLU A 281 -6.78 1.73 -19.80
C GLU A 281 -5.61 2.62 -19.35
N ARG A 282 -5.71 3.32 -18.21
CA ARG A 282 -4.62 4.16 -17.65
C ARG A 282 -3.34 3.37 -17.40
N SER A 283 -3.46 2.08 -17.13
CA SER A 283 -2.34 1.21 -16.78
C SER A 283 -1.67 0.55 -17.98
N GLY A 284 -2.17 0.74 -19.20
CA GLY A 284 -1.67 0.08 -20.40
C GLY A 284 -2.04 -1.40 -20.46
N GLY A 285 -1.34 -2.16 -21.30
CA GLY A 285 -1.52 -3.59 -21.49
C GLY A 285 -0.75 -4.47 -20.51
N PHE A 286 -0.85 -5.79 -20.72
CA PHE A 286 -0.20 -6.80 -19.87
C PHE A 286 1.20 -7.23 -20.33
N GLU A 287 1.69 -6.70 -21.46
CA GLU A 287 3.01 -7.03 -22.03
C GLU A 287 4.17 -6.87 -21.02
N PRO A 288 4.16 -5.86 -20.13
CA PRO A 288 5.20 -5.69 -19.12
C PRO A 288 5.35 -6.87 -18.16
N LEU A 289 4.31 -7.69 -17.98
CA LEU A 289 4.35 -8.86 -17.08
C LEU A 289 5.37 -9.92 -17.50
N LYS A 290 5.83 -9.92 -18.75
CA LYS A 290 6.92 -10.78 -19.23
C LYS A 290 8.24 -10.58 -18.49
N TYR A 291 8.42 -9.41 -17.84
CA TYR A 291 9.62 -9.11 -17.06
C TYR A 291 9.55 -9.59 -15.60
N VAL A 292 8.41 -10.13 -15.15
CA VAL A 292 8.28 -10.66 -13.80
C VAL A 292 9.16 -11.87 -13.60
N SER A 293 10.31 -11.67 -12.97
CA SER A 293 11.39 -12.66 -12.85
C SER A 293 11.10 -13.74 -11.82
N GLY A 294 11.79 -14.88 -11.95
CA GLY A 294 11.75 -15.99 -11.00
C GLY A 294 10.34 -16.58 -10.84
N ASP A 295 9.97 -16.88 -9.61
CA ASP A 295 8.67 -17.43 -9.19
C ASP A 295 7.73 -16.38 -8.61
N LYS A 296 8.06 -15.09 -8.74
CA LYS A 296 7.26 -13.98 -8.25
C LYS A 296 5.85 -14.05 -8.81
N LYS A 297 4.88 -13.69 -7.99
CA LYS A 297 3.46 -13.74 -8.31
C LYS A 297 2.93 -12.35 -8.69
N VAL A 298 1.81 -12.31 -9.41
CA VAL A 298 1.12 -11.08 -9.77
C VAL A 298 -0.34 -11.15 -9.33
N VAL A 299 -0.75 -10.21 -8.54
CA VAL A 299 -2.14 -9.98 -8.15
C VAL A 299 -2.69 -8.89 -9.06
N LEU A 300 -3.58 -9.29 -9.96
CA LEU A 300 -4.19 -8.41 -10.94
C LEU A 300 -5.31 -7.59 -10.28
N GLY A 301 -5.12 -6.29 -10.16
CA GLY A 301 -6.12 -5.33 -9.69
C GLY A 301 -7.03 -4.93 -10.84
N LEU A 302 -7.98 -5.80 -11.20
CA LEU A 302 -8.86 -5.63 -12.37
C LEU A 302 -10.21 -5.00 -12.06
N ILE A 303 -10.54 -4.83 -10.79
CA ILE A 303 -11.84 -4.33 -10.34
C ILE A 303 -11.63 -3.02 -9.61
N THR A 304 -12.35 -1.96 -10.01
CA THR A 304 -12.15 -0.62 -9.44
C THR A 304 -12.75 -0.50 -8.03
N THR A 305 -12.08 0.24 -7.16
CA THR A 305 -12.63 0.72 -5.89
C THR A 305 -13.09 2.17 -5.97
N LYS A 306 -13.09 2.76 -7.16
CA LYS A 306 -13.42 4.18 -7.37
C LYS A 306 -14.85 4.42 -7.82
N SER A 307 -15.57 3.37 -8.19
CA SER A 307 -16.95 3.41 -8.70
C SER A 307 -17.79 2.31 -8.06
N PRO A 308 -19.07 2.56 -7.77
CA PRO A 308 -20.00 1.53 -7.29
C PRO A 308 -20.47 0.57 -8.39
N VAL A 309 -20.19 0.89 -9.64
CA VAL A 309 -20.59 0.06 -10.79
C VAL A 309 -19.67 -1.13 -10.89
N LEU A 310 -20.21 -2.32 -10.69
CA LEU A 310 -19.45 -3.57 -10.80
C LEU A 310 -19.10 -3.87 -12.27
N GLU A 311 -17.88 -4.37 -12.47
CA GLU A 311 -17.42 -4.85 -13.77
C GLU A 311 -18.18 -6.10 -14.21
N ASP A 312 -18.26 -6.27 -15.54
CA ASP A 312 -18.79 -7.52 -16.11
C ASP A 312 -17.83 -8.67 -15.81
N LYS A 313 -18.35 -9.70 -15.17
CA LYS A 313 -17.60 -10.87 -14.71
C LYS A 313 -16.81 -11.54 -15.87
N GLN A 314 -17.46 -11.75 -17.01
CA GLN A 314 -16.81 -12.42 -18.14
C GLN A 314 -15.69 -11.57 -18.74
N THR A 315 -15.86 -10.26 -18.75
CA THR A 315 -14.83 -9.32 -19.19
C THR A 315 -13.59 -9.44 -18.29
N VAL A 316 -13.75 -9.48 -16.96
CA VAL A 316 -12.63 -9.65 -16.03
C VAL A 316 -11.94 -11.01 -16.23
N ILE A 317 -12.69 -12.09 -16.38
CA ILE A 317 -12.14 -13.43 -16.67
C ILE A 317 -11.32 -13.41 -17.95
N ASN A 318 -11.82 -12.79 -19.02
CA ASN A 318 -11.10 -12.68 -20.29
C ASN A 318 -9.79 -11.92 -20.13
N ARG A 319 -9.77 -10.85 -19.32
CA ARG A 319 -8.55 -10.08 -19.03
C ARG A 319 -7.54 -10.87 -18.20
N ILE A 320 -7.97 -11.73 -17.29
CA ILE A 320 -7.06 -12.67 -16.59
C ILE A 320 -6.38 -13.61 -17.59
N HIS A 321 -7.16 -14.19 -18.54
CA HIS A 321 -6.61 -15.04 -19.58
C HIS A 321 -5.72 -14.28 -20.59
N GLU A 322 -5.98 -13.01 -20.82
CA GLU A 322 -5.09 -12.15 -21.59
C GLU A 322 -3.74 -11.96 -20.88
N ALA A 323 -3.74 -11.65 -19.60
CA ALA A 323 -2.52 -11.56 -18.79
C ALA A 323 -1.75 -12.89 -18.75
N ALA A 324 -2.46 -14.02 -18.78
CA ALA A 324 -1.87 -15.36 -18.80
C ALA A 324 -1.07 -15.68 -20.07
N LYS A 325 -1.11 -14.83 -21.11
CA LYS A 325 -0.24 -14.94 -22.29
C LYS A 325 1.22 -14.51 -21.98
N TYR A 326 1.44 -13.73 -20.93
CA TYR A 326 2.73 -13.14 -20.58
C TYR A 326 3.35 -13.76 -19.33
N ILE A 327 2.53 -14.30 -18.42
CA ILE A 327 2.93 -14.96 -17.19
C ILE A 327 2.01 -16.15 -16.91
N PRO A 328 2.52 -17.31 -16.43
CA PRO A 328 1.68 -18.49 -16.19
C PRO A 328 0.48 -18.21 -15.27
N LEU A 329 -0.67 -18.78 -15.58
CA LEU A 329 -1.93 -18.58 -14.84
C LEU A 329 -1.83 -18.98 -13.35
N ASP A 330 -1.00 -19.94 -13.01
CA ASP A 330 -0.74 -20.38 -11.63
C ASP A 330 0.02 -19.34 -10.80
N ARG A 331 0.68 -18.37 -11.45
CA ARG A 331 1.33 -17.21 -10.83
C ARG A 331 0.42 -15.97 -10.78
N LEU A 332 -0.81 -16.04 -11.31
CA LEU A 332 -1.79 -14.95 -11.32
C LEU A 332 -2.79 -15.10 -10.18
N TYR A 333 -3.21 -13.97 -9.64
CA TYR A 333 -4.14 -13.80 -8.54
C TYR A 333 -5.04 -12.60 -8.83
N LEU A 334 -6.12 -12.39 -8.07
CA LEU A 334 -7.08 -11.30 -8.31
C LEU A 334 -7.33 -10.49 -7.04
N SER A 335 -7.38 -9.17 -7.19
CA SER A 335 -7.82 -8.22 -6.16
C SER A 335 -8.54 -7.02 -6.80
N PRO A 336 -9.16 -6.16 -5.99
CA PRO A 336 -9.43 -4.78 -6.43
C PRO A 336 -8.11 -4.07 -6.77
N GLN A 337 -8.19 -3.00 -7.60
CA GLN A 337 -7.01 -2.28 -8.05
C GLN A 337 -6.25 -1.56 -6.91
N CYS A 338 -6.96 -1.15 -5.86
CA CYS A 338 -6.42 -0.50 -4.67
C CYS A 338 -7.27 -0.84 -3.44
N GLY A 339 -6.97 -0.25 -2.28
CA GLY A 339 -7.86 -0.24 -1.13
C GLY A 339 -9.08 0.65 -1.33
N PHE A 340 -10.04 0.60 -0.41
CA PHE A 340 -11.26 1.43 -0.46
C PHE A 340 -11.09 2.78 0.24
N ALA A 341 -10.06 2.95 1.06
CA ALA A 341 -9.85 4.16 1.83
C ALA A 341 -8.37 4.35 2.21
N SER A 342 -7.55 4.78 1.27
CA SER A 342 -6.13 5.10 1.49
C SER A 342 -5.92 6.29 2.43
N CYS A 343 -6.92 7.19 2.53
CA CYS A 343 -7.04 8.20 3.57
C CYS A 343 -8.37 8.01 4.30
N GLU A 344 -8.51 8.58 5.50
CA GLU A 344 -9.69 8.37 6.34
C GLU A 344 -11.01 8.84 5.71
N ILE A 345 -10.97 9.78 4.76
CA ILE A 345 -12.16 10.20 4.01
C ILE A 345 -12.80 9.04 3.26
N GLY A 346 -11.98 8.13 2.70
CA GLY A 346 -12.43 6.99 1.90
C GLY A 346 -12.92 7.35 0.50
N ASN A 347 -13.16 6.33 -0.31
CA ASN A 347 -13.75 6.47 -1.63
C ASN A 347 -15.27 6.73 -1.56
N LYS A 348 -15.83 7.21 -2.66
CA LYS A 348 -17.27 7.56 -2.80
C LYS A 348 -18.13 6.31 -3.03
N LEU A 349 -18.00 5.34 -2.11
CA LEU A 349 -18.79 4.12 -2.08
C LEU A 349 -19.42 3.95 -0.70
N THR A 350 -20.52 3.23 -0.66
CA THR A 350 -21.09 2.71 0.60
C THR A 350 -20.36 1.45 1.07
N GLU A 351 -20.60 1.07 2.32
CA GLU A 351 -20.06 -0.20 2.83
C GLU A 351 -20.62 -1.41 2.07
N GLU A 352 -21.89 -1.37 1.68
CA GLU A 352 -22.55 -2.43 0.90
C GLU A 352 -21.91 -2.60 -0.47
N GLU A 353 -21.60 -1.50 -1.16
CA GLU A 353 -20.92 -1.49 -2.45
C GLU A 353 -19.50 -2.03 -2.34
N GLN A 354 -18.76 -1.67 -1.27
CA GLN A 354 -17.45 -2.25 -0.97
C GLN A 354 -17.52 -3.80 -0.86
N TRP A 355 -18.49 -4.31 -0.11
CA TRP A 355 -18.64 -5.76 0.05
C TRP A 355 -19.14 -6.45 -1.21
N ALA A 356 -19.96 -5.78 -2.04
CA ALA A 356 -20.38 -6.28 -3.35
C ALA A 356 -19.19 -6.41 -4.32
N THR A 357 -18.30 -5.41 -4.35
CA THR A 357 -17.05 -5.48 -5.11
C THR A 357 -16.20 -6.69 -4.69
N LEU A 358 -16.01 -6.92 -3.41
CA LEU A 358 -15.23 -8.05 -2.90
C LEU A 358 -15.90 -9.41 -3.16
N ALA A 359 -17.23 -9.46 -3.15
CA ALA A 359 -17.96 -10.67 -3.53
C ALA A 359 -17.74 -11.03 -5.01
N LEU A 360 -17.72 -10.03 -5.91
CA LEU A 360 -17.39 -10.24 -7.33
C LEU A 360 -15.96 -10.75 -7.52
N VAL A 361 -14.97 -10.16 -6.82
CA VAL A 361 -13.57 -10.64 -6.88
C VAL A 361 -13.48 -12.10 -6.48
N LYS A 362 -14.14 -12.48 -5.38
CA LYS A 362 -14.17 -13.86 -4.88
C LYS A 362 -14.81 -14.81 -5.89
N GLU A 363 -15.99 -14.46 -6.43
CA GLU A 363 -16.72 -15.26 -7.40
C GLU A 363 -15.86 -15.55 -8.64
N ILE A 364 -15.18 -14.52 -9.17
CA ILE A 364 -14.30 -14.66 -10.31
C ILE A 364 -13.10 -15.56 -9.99
N ALA A 365 -12.47 -15.33 -8.84
CA ALA A 365 -11.30 -16.11 -8.42
C ALA A 365 -11.66 -17.61 -8.25
N GLU A 366 -12.81 -17.92 -7.66
CA GLU A 366 -13.30 -19.29 -7.49
C GLU A 366 -13.66 -19.94 -8.84
N GLU A 367 -14.00 -19.18 -9.88
CA GLU A 367 -14.26 -19.70 -11.21
C GLU A 367 -12.98 -19.96 -12.01
N VAL A 368 -12.02 -19.05 -11.98
CA VAL A 368 -10.79 -19.14 -12.77
C VAL A 368 -9.81 -20.18 -12.23
N TRP A 369 -9.71 -20.32 -10.91
CA TRP A 369 -8.73 -21.21 -10.25
C TRP A 369 -9.40 -22.38 -9.51
N LYS A 370 -10.33 -23.05 -10.15
CA LYS A 370 -10.99 -24.27 -9.65
C LYS A 370 -10.00 -25.41 -9.44
#